data_c2f9b70fee5de8d6d895d4178f9f8db6
#
_entry.id   c2f9b70fee5de8d6d895d4178f9f8db6
#
_cell.length_a   1.000
_cell.length_b   1.000
_cell.length_c   1.000
_cell.angle_alpha   90.00
_cell.angle_beta   90.00
_cell.angle_gamma   90.00
#
_symmetry.space_group_name_H-M   'P 1'
#
loop_
_entity.id
_entity.type
_entity.pdbx_description
1 polymer ?
#
loop_
_entity_poly.entity_id
_entity_poly.type
_entity_poly.pdbx_seq_one_letter_code
_entity_poly.pdbx_strand_id
1 'polypeptide(L)'
;KDKLSVNLFFDNTLAHKIEAGSDLFLIPSKYEPCGLSQLYSFKYGTVPVAHKTGGLADTITDYTPSTIANNKATGFLFSHYSPDDLLKAILLSLSVYEDKQAWKKIVTAGMKSDFSWKRPAKEYVRLYKKVSGG
;
A
#
# COMPACT_ATOMS: atom_id res chain seq x y z
N LYS A 1 22.38 15.06 -13.13
CA LYS A 1 22.73 13.64 -13.25
C LYS A 1 22.31 12.99 -11.94
N ASP A 2 21.81 11.75 -11.97
CA ASP A 2 21.61 10.87 -10.82
C ASP A 2 20.26 11.03 -10.05
N LYS A 3 19.24 11.66 -10.67
CA LYS A 3 17.88 11.74 -10.10
C LYS A 3 16.90 10.74 -10.70
N LEU A 4 17.29 10.00 -11.74
CA LEU A 4 16.47 9.03 -12.42
C LEU A 4 17.31 7.81 -12.83
N SER A 5 16.84 6.64 -12.51
CA SER A 5 17.34 5.36 -13.02
C SER A 5 16.21 4.56 -13.64
N VAL A 6 16.45 3.93 -14.77
CA VAL A 6 15.47 3.12 -15.50
C VAL A 6 16.04 1.72 -15.72
N ASN A 7 15.28 0.70 -15.29
CA ASN A 7 15.62 -0.71 -15.47
C ASN A 7 14.49 -1.38 -16.26
N LEU A 8 14.78 -1.87 -17.46
CA LEU A 8 13.81 -2.42 -18.42
C LEU A 8 13.79 -3.96 -18.44
N PHE A 9 14.27 -4.62 -17.40
CA PHE A 9 14.27 -6.06 -17.28
C PHE A 9 13.60 -6.51 -15.98
N PHE A 10 13.10 -7.73 -15.95
CA PHE A 10 12.54 -8.32 -14.74
C PHE A 10 13.67 -8.83 -13.84
N ASP A 11 13.76 -8.30 -12.63
CA ASP A 11 14.66 -8.77 -11.58
C ASP A 11 13.96 -8.65 -10.23
N ASN A 12 13.57 -9.79 -9.68
CA ASN A 12 12.86 -9.84 -8.41
C ASN A 12 13.70 -9.31 -7.24
N THR A 13 15.01 -9.57 -7.26
CA THR A 13 15.91 -9.08 -6.20
C THR A 13 16.04 -7.57 -6.26
N LEU A 14 16.18 -7.00 -7.45
CA LEU A 14 16.25 -5.56 -7.64
C LEU A 14 14.93 -4.88 -7.27
N ALA A 15 13.78 -5.47 -7.63
CA ALA A 15 12.47 -4.95 -7.26
C ALA A 15 12.35 -4.79 -5.73
N HIS A 16 12.66 -5.83 -4.98
CA HIS A 16 12.67 -5.75 -3.51
C HIS A 16 13.65 -4.72 -2.94
N LYS A 17 14.83 -4.57 -3.55
CA LYS A 17 15.81 -3.55 -3.12
C LYS A 17 15.29 -2.13 -3.40
N ILE A 18 14.64 -1.90 -4.53
CA ILE A 18 14.01 -0.62 -4.87
C ILE A 18 12.90 -0.30 -3.87
N GLU A 19 11.99 -1.24 -3.62
CA GLU A 19 10.94 -1.07 -2.64
C GLU A 19 11.50 -0.78 -1.24
N ALA A 20 12.48 -1.56 -0.78
CA ALA A 20 13.10 -1.39 0.53
C ALA A 20 13.90 -0.08 0.69
N GLY A 21 14.40 0.47 -0.40
CA GLY A 21 15.19 1.72 -0.41
C GLY A 21 14.37 2.97 -0.73
N SER A 22 13.06 2.85 -0.92
CA SER A 22 12.19 3.96 -1.31
C SER A 22 11.35 4.46 -0.13
N ASP A 23 11.02 5.75 -0.12
CA ASP A 23 10.04 6.31 0.82
C ASP A 23 8.61 6.17 0.30
N LEU A 24 8.44 6.28 -1.02
CA LEU A 24 7.15 6.22 -1.71
C LEU A 24 7.19 5.19 -2.83
N PHE A 25 6.09 4.46 -3.03
CA PHE A 25 5.90 3.52 -4.11
C PHE A 25 4.63 3.84 -4.89
N LEU A 26 4.75 4.15 -6.19
CA LEU A 26 3.62 4.52 -7.05
C LEU A 26 3.00 3.28 -7.69
N ILE A 27 1.70 3.07 -7.50
CA ILE A 27 0.94 1.96 -8.07
C ILE A 27 -0.27 2.50 -8.87
N PRO A 28 -0.05 3.12 -10.04
CA PRO A 28 -1.11 3.70 -10.85
C PRO A 28 -1.77 2.65 -11.75
N SER A 29 -2.04 1.46 -11.24
CA SER A 29 -2.70 0.39 -11.97
C SER A 29 -4.14 0.79 -12.30
N LYS A 30 -4.57 0.59 -13.55
CA LYS A 30 -5.96 0.80 -13.94
C LYS A 30 -6.89 -0.17 -13.21
N TYR A 31 -6.46 -1.41 -13.07
CA TYR A 31 -7.10 -2.45 -12.26
C TYR A 31 -6.03 -3.35 -11.64
N GLU A 32 -6.21 -3.67 -10.35
CA GLU A 32 -5.30 -4.55 -9.60
C GLU A 32 -6.14 -5.53 -8.78
N PRO A 33 -6.30 -6.80 -9.24
CA PRO A 33 -7.22 -7.74 -8.59
C PRO A 33 -6.81 -8.04 -7.14
N CYS A 34 -5.54 -8.15 -6.85
CA CYS A 34 -5.02 -8.49 -5.53
C CYS A 34 -3.93 -7.52 -5.09
N GLY A 35 -2.84 -7.46 -5.86
CA GLY A 35 -1.64 -6.70 -5.55
C GLY A 35 -0.81 -7.36 -4.44
N LEU A 36 0.49 -7.49 -4.69
CA LEU A 36 1.46 -7.90 -3.68
C LEU A 36 2.44 -6.78 -3.36
N SER A 37 2.72 -5.90 -4.31
CA SER A 37 3.71 -4.83 -4.16
C SER A 37 3.40 -3.90 -3.00
N GLN A 38 2.13 -3.52 -2.78
CA GLN A 38 1.77 -2.71 -1.61
C GLN A 38 2.00 -3.46 -0.29
N LEU A 39 1.84 -4.79 -0.28
CA LEU A 39 2.08 -5.59 0.92
C LEU A 39 3.58 -5.69 1.25
N TYR A 40 4.41 -5.80 0.21
CA TYR A 40 5.88 -5.74 0.36
C TYR A 40 6.30 -4.34 0.80
N SER A 41 5.78 -3.29 0.16
CA SER A 41 6.03 -1.89 0.55
C SER A 41 5.73 -1.65 2.02
N PHE A 42 4.59 -2.12 2.53
CA PHE A 42 4.27 -2.03 3.96
C PHE A 42 5.33 -2.69 4.84
N LYS A 43 5.83 -3.88 4.47
CA LYS A 43 6.85 -4.58 5.26
C LYS A 43 8.19 -3.87 5.27
N TYR A 44 8.53 -3.19 4.20
CA TYR A 44 9.75 -2.37 4.11
C TYR A 44 9.61 -0.97 4.71
N GLY A 45 8.39 -0.54 5.03
CA GLY A 45 8.12 0.81 5.52
C GLY A 45 7.97 1.85 4.42
N THR A 46 7.83 1.41 3.18
CA THR A 46 7.57 2.26 2.01
C THR A 46 6.09 2.54 1.90
N VAL A 47 5.71 3.80 1.65
CA VAL A 47 4.32 4.22 1.65
C VAL A 47 3.75 4.20 0.23
N PRO A 48 2.68 3.43 -0.04
CA PRO A 48 2.06 3.37 -1.36
C PRO A 48 1.22 4.61 -1.67
N VAL A 49 1.31 5.06 -2.93
CA VAL A 49 0.39 6.01 -3.57
C VAL A 49 -0.28 5.25 -4.72
N ALA A 50 -1.57 4.94 -4.61
CA ALA A 50 -2.19 3.95 -5.48
C ALA A 50 -3.57 4.36 -5.99
N HIS A 51 -3.96 3.83 -7.16
CA HIS A 51 -5.34 3.90 -7.64
C HIS A 51 -6.24 3.04 -6.75
N LYS A 52 -7.38 3.60 -6.32
CA LYS A 52 -8.37 2.93 -5.47
C LYS A 52 -9.16 1.89 -6.27
N THR A 53 -8.56 0.72 -6.49
CA THR A 53 -9.15 -0.36 -7.28
C THR A 53 -8.78 -1.73 -6.70
N GLY A 54 -9.69 -2.70 -6.80
CA GLY A 54 -9.48 -4.09 -6.39
C GLY A 54 -8.74 -4.23 -5.05
N GLY A 55 -7.74 -5.09 -4.99
CA GLY A 55 -6.98 -5.37 -3.78
C GLY A 55 -6.23 -4.17 -3.19
N LEU A 56 -5.93 -3.14 -3.99
CA LEU A 56 -5.35 -1.90 -3.46
C LEU A 56 -6.35 -1.16 -2.58
N ALA A 57 -7.63 -1.11 -2.99
CA ALA A 57 -8.69 -0.50 -2.20
C ALA A 57 -9.00 -1.28 -0.91
N ASP A 58 -8.78 -2.61 -0.92
CA ASP A 58 -9.05 -3.48 0.23
C ASP A 58 -7.92 -3.46 1.27
N THR A 59 -6.69 -3.17 0.85
CA THR A 59 -5.49 -3.32 1.68
C THR A 59 -4.89 -2.00 2.13
N ILE A 60 -5.08 -0.92 1.37
CA ILE A 60 -4.56 0.42 1.70
C ILE A 60 -5.65 1.22 2.40
N THR A 61 -5.36 1.68 3.60
CA THR A 61 -6.20 2.67 4.29
C THR A 61 -5.72 4.08 3.91
N ASP A 62 -6.59 4.82 3.21
CA ASP A 62 -6.28 6.15 2.71
C ASP A 62 -5.94 7.16 3.82
N TYR A 63 -5.02 8.07 3.52
CA TYR A 63 -4.71 9.21 4.36
C TYR A 63 -5.87 10.21 4.38
N THR A 64 -6.47 10.37 5.53
CA THR A 64 -7.48 11.40 5.82
C THR A 64 -7.24 11.97 7.22
N PRO A 65 -7.81 13.14 7.57
CA PRO A 65 -7.72 13.65 8.96
C PRO A 65 -8.17 12.62 10.00
N SER A 66 -9.21 11.84 9.70
CA SER A 66 -9.71 10.80 10.61
C SER A 66 -8.76 9.61 10.70
N THR A 67 -8.26 9.10 9.58
CA THR A 67 -7.41 7.90 9.58
C THR A 67 -6.05 8.17 10.21
N ILE A 68 -5.46 9.35 10.01
CA ILE A 68 -4.18 9.71 10.63
C ILE A 68 -4.33 9.98 12.13
N ALA A 69 -5.43 10.61 12.56
CA ALA A 69 -5.72 10.82 13.98
C ALA A 69 -5.86 9.49 14.75
N ASN A 70 -6.44 8.48 14.11
CA ASN A 70 -6.63 7.14 14.66
C ASN A 70 -5.44 6.18 14.42
N ASN A 71 -4.32 6.65 13.84
CA ASN A 71 -3.13 5.86 13.48
C ASN A 71 -3.47 4.66 12.55
N LYS A 72 -4.42 4.84 11.62
CA LYS A 72 -4.88 3.81 10.68
C LYS A 72 -4.43 4.03 9.24
N ALA A 73 -4.10 5.26 8.85
CA ALA A 73 -3.63 5.56 7.50
C ALA A 73 -2.38 4.72 7.16
N THR A 74 -2.38 4.07 6.00
CA THR A 74 -1.27 3.24 5.51
C THR A 74 -0.73 3.68 4.16
N GLY A 75 -1.39 4.62 3.49
CA GLY A 75 -0.98 5.12 2.18
C GLY A 75 -1.92 6.20 1.67
N PHE A 76 -1.81 6.51 0.38
CA PHE A 76 -2.59 7.52 -0.31
C PHE A 76 -3.33 6.89 -1.49
N LEU A 77 -4.64 7.13 -1.58
CA LEU A 77 -5.48 6.60 -2.64
C LEU A 77 -6.06 7.73 -3.50
N PHE A 78 -6.04 7.55 -4.81
CA PHE A 78 -6.79 8.39 -5.74
C PHE A 78 -7.90 7.58 -6.41
N SER A 79 -9.09 8.20 -6.59
CA SER A 79 -10.32 7.47 -6.98
C SER A 79 -10.57 7.48 -8.49
N HIS A 80 -10.29 8.59 -9.18
CA HIS A 80 -10.47 8.65 -10.63
C HIS A 80 -9.15 8.29 -11.32
N TYR A 81 -9.22 7.36 -12.26
CA TYR A 81 -8.05 6.96 -13.06
C TYR A 81 -7.67 8.06 -14.04
N SER A 82 -7.04 9.10 -13.54
CA SER A 82 -6.59 10.26 -14.30
C SER A 82 -5.21 10.74 -13.86
N PRO A 83 -4.43 11.36 -14.77
CA PRO A 83 -3.14 11.96 -14.42
C PRO A 83 -3.26 13.02 -13.33
N ASP A 84 -4.33 13.81 -13.35
CA ASP A 84 -4.55 14.91 -12.39
C ASP A 84 -4.77 14.38 -10.97
N ASP A 85 -5.55 13.32 -10.81
CA ASP A 85 -5.81 12.74 -9.49
C ASP A 85 -4.57 12.00 -8.95
N LEU A 86 -3.81 11.32 -9.82
CA LEU A 86 -2.51 10.77 -9.46
C LEU A 86 -1.55 11.87 -8.99
N LEU A 87 -1.44 12.98 -9.74
CA LEU A 87 -0.57 14.09 -9.38
C LEU A 87 -0.98 14.71 -8.04
N LYS A 88 -2.28 14.92 -7.79
CA LYS A 88 -2.78 15.41 -6.49
C LYS A 88 -2.38 14.47 -5.34
N ALA A 89 -2.52 13.16 -5.52
CA ALA A 89 -2.12 12.19 -4.49
C ALA A 89 -0.62 12.20 -4.24
N ILE A 90 0.21 12.34 -5.27
CA ILE A 90 1.66 12.49 -5.14
C ILE A 90 2.00 13.79 -4.37
N LEU A 91 1.44 14.92 -4.76
CA LEU A 91 1.70 16.21 -4.10
C LEU A 91 1.27 16.20 -2.62
N LEU A 92 0.11 15.57 -2.32
CA LEU A 92 -0.33 15.37 -0.95
C LEU A 92 0.66 14.50 -0.17
N SER A 93 1.10 13.38 -0.74
CA SER A 93 2.05 12.48 -0.07
C SER A 93 3.39 13.17 0.21
N LEU A 94 3.90 13.98 -0.72
CA LEU A 94 5.12 14.77 -0.52
C LEU A 94 4.94 15.83 0.57
N SER A 95 3.79 16.50 0.60
CA SER A 95 3.46 17.46 1.67
C SER A 95 3.43 16.79 3.05
N VAL A 96 2.84 15.60 3.16
CA VAL A 96 2.79 14.83 4.42
C VAL A 96 4.17 14.25 4.78
N TYR A 97 5.02 13.95 3.80
CA TYR A 97 6.40 13.49 4.02
C TYR A 97 7.23 14.51 4.80
N GLU A 98 6.98 15.81 4.65
CA GLU A 98 7.65 16.87 5.41
C GLU A 98 7.25 16.87 6.90
N ASP A 99 6.02 16.44 7.23
CA ASP A 99 5.60 16.20 8.62
C ASP A 99 6.09 14.82 9.08
N LYS A 100 7.26 14.79 9.68
CA LYS A 100 7.90 13.54 10.12
C LYS A 100 7.10 12.76 11.18
N GLN A 101 6.23 13.44 11.94
CA GLN A 101 5.37 12.75 12.92
C GLN A 101 4.20 12.05 12.21
N ALA A 102 3.52 12.73 11.30
CA ALA A 102 2.46 12.13 10.49
C ALA A 102 3.02 11.00 9.63
N TRP A 103 4.15 11.22 8.96
CA TRP A 103 4.84 10.20 8.15
C TRP A 103 5.15 8.93 8.94
N LYS A 104 5.77 9.07 10.10
CA LYS A 104 6.09 7.93 10.98
C LYS A 104 4.85 7.14 11.39
N LYS A 105 3.71 7.79 11.60
CA LYS A 105 2.44 7.10 11.90
C LYS A 105 1.99 6.22 10.74
N ILE A 106 2.05 6.74 9.49
CA ILE A 106 1.66 6.02 8.29
C ILE A 106 2.56 4.79 8.10
N VAL A 107 3.88 4.99 8.12
CA VAL A 107 4.87 3.91 8.02
C VAL A 107 4.63 2.83 9.08
N THR A 108 4.47 3.25 10.33
CA THR A 108 4.25 2.32 11.45
C THR A 108 2.94 1.55 11.31
N ALA A 109 1.87 2.19 10.84
CA ALA A 109 0.59 1.53 10.60
C ALA A 109 0.71 0.48 9.48
N GLY A 110 1.37 0.82 8.37
CA GLY A 110 1.65 -0.11 7.27
C GLY A 110 2.45 -1.32 7.73
N MET A 111 3.58 -1.11 8.40
CA MET A 111 4.44 -2.20 8.90
C MET A 111 3.74 -3.13 9.92
N LYS A 112 2.80 -2.60 10.71
CA LYS A 112 2.00 -3.39 11.67
C LYS A 112 0.83 -4.12 11.03
N SER A 113 0.47 -3.83 9.80
CA SER A 113 -0.63 -4.50 9.11
C SER A 113 -0.33 -5.99 8.93
N ASP A 114 -1.28 -6.82 9.35
CA ASP A 114 -1.16 -8.28 9.26
C ASP A 114 -2.01 -8.83 8.12
N PHE A 115 -1.35 -9.17 7.02
CA PHE A 115 -1.92 -9.84 5.85
C PHE A 115 -1.52 -11.32 5.79
N SER A 116 -1.11 -11.91 6.92
CA SER A 116 -0.76 -13.34 7.00
C SER A 116 -1.98 -14.24 6.81
N TRP A 117 -1.75 -15.49 6.50
CA TRP A 117 -2.78 -16.53 6.39
C TRP A 117 -3.52 -16.85 7.69
N LYS A 118 -3.10 -16.33 8.83
CA LYS A 118 -3.73 -16.64 10.15
C LYS A 118 -5.22 -16.33 10.18
N ARG A 119 -5.63 -15.17 9.66
CA ARG A 119 -7.04 -14.77 9.62
C ARG A 119 -7.80 -15.50 8.51
N PRO A 120 -7.38 -15.47 7.23
CA PRO A 120 -8.05 -16.21 6.16
C PRO A 120 -8.22 -17.69 6.47
N ALA A 121 -7.20 -18.38 6.99
CA ALA A 121 -7.29 -19.78 7.35
C ALA A 121 -8.43 -20.08 8.35
N LYS A 122 -8.65 -19.20 9.33
CA LYS A 122 -9.77 -19.37 10.29
C LYS A 122 -11.14 -19.25 9.60
N GLU A 123 -11.27 -18.34 8.63
CA GLU A 123 -12.52 -18.20 7.87
C GLU A 123 -12.76 -19.43 6.97
N TYR A 124 -11.73 -19.95 6.32
CA TYR A 124 -11.83 -21.23 5.59
C TYR A 124 -12.23 -22.39 6.49
N VAL A 125 -11.65 -22.51 7.69
CA VAL A 125 -12.07 -23.56 8.66
C VAL A 125 -13.52 -23.40 9.07
N ARG A 126 -14.01 -22.18 9.30
CA ARG A 126 -15.42 -21.93 9.60
C ARG A 126 -16.34 -22.35 8.45
N LEU A 127 -15.95 -22.01 7.21
CA LEU A 127 -16.70 -22.39 6.02
C LEU A 127 -16.76 -23.92 5.90
N TYR A 128 -15.63 -24.61 6.02
CA TYR A 128 -15.61 -26.08 5.94
C TYR A 128 -16.49 -26.74 7.00
N LYS A 129 -16.42 -26.28 8.25
CA LYS A 129 -17.30 -26.79 9.31
C LYS A 129 -18.77 -26.60 8.98
N LYS A 130 -19.16 -25.43 8.45
CA LYS A 130 -20.54 -25.15 8.04
C LYS A 130 -21.03 -26.06 6.92
N VAL A 131 -20.17 -26.41 5.96
CA VAL A 131 -20.52 -27.27 4.82
C VAL A 131 -20.50 -28.76 5.20
N SER A 132 -19.62 -29.17 6.10
CA SER A 132 -19.51 -30.58 6.55
C SER A 132 -20.54 -30.98 7.60
N GLY A 133 -21.45 -30.09 8.00
CA GLY A 133 -22.52 -30.41 8.96
C GLY A 133 -22.05 -30.62 10.39
N GLY A 134 -20.87 -30.05 10.75
CA GLY A 134 -20.33 -30.06 12.12
C GLY A 134 -20.90 -28.92 12.96
#